data_fb257c5fd954f82ca5002dc20ed780cd
#
_entry.id   fb257c5fd954f82ca5002dc20ed780cd
#
_cell.length_a   1.000
_cell.length_b   1.000
_cell.length_c   1.000
_cell.angle_alpha   90.00
_cell.angle_beta   90.00
_cell.angle_gamma   90.00
#
_symmetry.space_group_name_H-M   'P 1'
#
loop_
_entity.id
_entity.type
_entity.pdbx_description
1 polymer ?
#
loop_
_entity_poly.entity_id
_entity_poly.type
_entity_poly.pdbx_seq_one_letter_code
_entity_poly.pdbx_strand_id
1 'polypeptide(L)' 'MPEVIVYLAEGRTQEQKRGLMQDITAAVAKNCNVPPSYVTVSLMETPKHHKSKGGVLFSEMPPKKE' A
#
# COMPACT_ATOMS: atom_id res chain seq x y z
N MET A 1 7.96 -8.16 -16.39
CA MET A 1 8.27 -7.23 -15.29
C MET A 1 7.18 -7.30 -14.26
N PRO A 2 7.47 -7.76 -12.97
CA PRO A 2 6.43 -7.76 -11.93
C PRO A 2 6.04 -6.34 -11.54
N GLU A 3 4.75 -6.12 -11.36
CA GLU A 3 4.22 -4.84 -10.91
C GLU A 3 3.18 -5.09 -9.83
N VAL A 4 3.27 -4.34 -8.74
CA VAL A 4 2.35 -4.47 -7.61
C VAL A 4 1.70 -3.11 -7.36
N ILE A 5 0.39 -3.11 -7.22
CA ILE A 5 -0.36 -1.91 -6.88
C ILE A 5 -1.03 -2.15 -5.54
N VAL A 6 -0.80 -1.25 -4.59
CA VAL A 6 -1.42 -1.32 -3.28
C VAL A 6 -2.43 -0.19 -3.16
N TYR A 7 -3.67 -0.54 -2.89
CA TYR A 7 -4.72 0.43 -2.64
C TYR A 7 -4.85 0.61 -1.13
N LEU A 8 -4.74 1.84 -0.67
CA LEU A 8 -4.83 2.10 0.77
C LEU A 8 -5.43 3.48 1.01
N ALA A 9 -5.95 3.67 2.22
CA ALA A 9 -6.41 4.98 2.65
C ALA A 9 -5.20 5.84 2.98
N GLU A 10 -5.32 7.14 2.75
CA GLU A 10 -4.25 8.07 3.11
C GLU A 10 -4.07 8.16 4.62
N GLY A 11 -2.94 8.70 5.05
CA GLY A 11 -2.66 8.93 6.46
C GLY A 11 -1.35 8.36 6.94
N ARG A 12 -0.64 7.61 6.11
CA ARG A 12 0.65 7.06 6.50
C ARG A 12 1.78 8.02 6.16
N THR A 13 2.86 7.95 6.93
CA THR A 13 4.03 8.79 6.68
C THR A 13 4.77 8.32 5.44
N GLN A 14 5.59 9.22 4.89
CA GLN A 14 6.42 8.85 3.74
C GLN A 14 7.38 7.70 4.09
N GLU A 15 7.89 7.68 5.32
CA GLU A 15 8.77 6.61 5.76
C GLU A 15 8.06 5.26 5.80
N GLN A 16 6.83 5.24 6.30
CA GLN A 16 6.04 4.02 6.32
C GLN A 16 5.79 3.52 4.90
N LYS A 17 5.46 4.42 3.98
CA LYS A 17 5.21 4.05 2.59
C LYS A 17 6.48 3.54 1.91
N ARG A 18 7.63 4.19 2.20
CA ARG A 18 8.90 3.73 1.65
C ARG A 18 9.24 2.32 2.13
N GLY A 19 9.09 2.07 3.43
CA GLY A 19 9.35 0.75 3.99
C GLY A 19 8.44 -0.31 3.38
N LEU A 20 7.16 0.02 3.22
CA LEU A 20 6.22 -0.90 2.60
C LEU A 20 6.65 -1.27 1.17
N MET A 21 7.02 -0.27 0.37
CA MET A 21 7.43 -0.54 -1.00
C MET A 21 8.73 -1.33 -1.07
N GLN A 22 9.66 -1.06 -0.15
CA GLN A 22 10.91 -1.81 -0.08
C GLN A 22 10.66 -3.27 0.29
N ASP A 23 9.80 -3.51 1.26
CA ASP A 23 9.50 -4.88 1.69
C ASP A 23 8.77 -5.66 0.59
N ILE A 24 7.82 -5.02 -0.09
CA ILE A 24 7.13 -5.65 -1.21
C ILE A 24 8.11 -5.99 -2.32
N THR A 25 9.00 -5.06 -2.64
CA THR A 25 10.01 -5.29 -3.67
C THR A 25 10.87 -6.49 -3.34
N ALA A 26 11.33 -6.58 -2.09
CA ALA A 26 12.15 -7.71 -1.66
C ALA A 26 11.40 -9.03 -1.77
N ALA A 27 10.13 -9.04 -1.36
CA ALA A 27 9.31 -10.26 -1.42
C ALA A 27 9.08 -10.71 -2.85
N VAL A 28 8.77 -9.78 -3.74
CA VAL A 28 8.54 -10.12 -5.15
C VAL A 28 9.83 -10.60 -5.81
N ALA A 29 10.93 -9.89 -5.58
CA ALA A 29 12.21 -10.28 -6.17
C ALA A 29 12.60 -11.68 -5.74
N LYS A 30 12.40 -11.99 -4.46
CA LYS A 30 12.75 -13.31 -3.92
C LYS A 30 11.87 -14.41 -4.51
N ASN A 31 10.57 -14.20 -4.51
CA ASN A 31 9.62 -15.25 -4.86
C ASN A 31 9.43 -15.40 -6.37
N CYS A 32 9.62 -14.35 -7.13
CA CYS A 32 9.55 -14.40 -8.59
C CYS A 32 10.92 -14.61 -9.23
N ASN A 33 11.97 -14.64 -8.42
CA ASN A 33 13.34 -14.87 -8.88
C ASN A 33 13.76 -13.85 -9.96
N VAL A 34 13.57 -12.58 -9.65
CA VAL A 34 13.95 -11.48 -10.55
C VAL A 34 14.78 -10.46 -9.77
N PRO A 35 15.63 -9.68 -10.46
CA PRO A 35 16.34 -8.60 -9.78
C PRO A 35 15.37 -7.57 -9.22
N PRO A 36 15.67 -6.96 -8.07
CA PRO A 36 14.79 -5.91 -7.51
C PRO A 36 14.53 -4.75 -8.48
N SER A 37 15.48 -4.46 -9.35
CA SER A 37 15.32 -3.38 -10.32
C SER A 37 14.21 -3.62 -11.35
N TYR A 38 13.70 -4.84 -11.41
CA TYR A 38 12.61 -5.19 -12.33
C TYR A 38 11.24 -5.01 -11.68
N VAL A 39 11.19 -4.79 -10.35
CA VAL A 39 9.94 -4.75 -9.62
C VAL A 39 9.45 -3.31 -9.51
N THR A 40 8.23 -3.07 -9.96
CA THR A 40 7.57 -1.78 -9.80
C THR A 40 6.50 -1.92 -8.73
N VAL A 41 6.50 -1.00 -7.78
CA VAL A 41 5.48 -0.96 -6.73
C VAL A 41 4.87 0.43 -6.72
N SER A 42 3.55 0.49 -6.81
CA SER A 42 2.82 1.76 -6.77
C SER A 42 1.82 1.74 -5.62
N LEU A 43 1.69 2.86 -4.95
CA LEU A 43 0.68 3.03 -3.91
C LEU A 43 -0.40 3.97 -4.44
N MET A 44 -1.64 3.52 -4.37
CA MET A 44 -2.79 4.31 -4.79
C MET A 44 -3.55 4.70 -3.53
N GLU A 45 -3.30 5.92 -3.06
CA GLU A 45 -3.93 6.42 -1.85
C GLU A 45 -5.26 7.08 -2.16
N THR A 46 -6.24 6.82 -1.31
CA THR A 46 -7.57 7.39 -1.44
C THR A 46 -7.86 8.18 -0.16
N PRO A 47 -8.33 9.42 -0.29
CA PRO A 47 -8.76 10.17 0.89
C PRO A 47 -9.83 9.38 1.66
N LYS A 48 -9.78 9.46 2.99
CA LYS A 48 -10.69 8.67 3.81
C LYS A 48 -12.15 9.02 3.59
N HIS A 49 -12.44 10.24 3.16
CA HIS A 49 -13.81 10.64 2.85
C HIS A 49 -14.27 10.17 1.47
N HIS A 50 -13.40 9.49 0.74
CA HIS A 50 -13.72 8.88 -0.56
C HIS A 50 -13.74 7.36 -0.49
N LYS A 51 -13.62 6.78 0.70
CA LYS A 51 -13.69 5.34 0.88
C LYS A 51 -14.74 5.00 1.90
N SER A 52 -15.50 3.95 1.63
CA SER A 52 -16.50 3.48 2.57
C SER A 52 -16.46 1.96 2.66
N LYS A 53 -16.97 1.46 3.77
CA LYS A 53 -17.16 0.03 3.97
C LYS A 53 -18.56 -0.14 4.53
N GLY A 54 -19.39 -0.89 3.82
CA GLY A 54 -20.80 -1.02 4.21
C GLY A 54 -21.54 0.31 4.21
N GLY A 55 -21.08 1.29 3.38
CA GLY A 55 -21.68 2.60 3.33
C GLY A 55 -21.20 3.58 4.39
N VAL A 56 -20.31 3.14 5.29
CA VAL A 56 -19.74 4.03 6.31
C VAL A 56 -18.40 4.53 5.84
N LEU A 57 -18.23 5.85 5.84
CA LEU A 57 -16.97 6.46 5.39
C LEU A 57 -15.82 6.09 6.31
N PHE A 58 -14.65 5.86 5.72
CA PHE A 58 -13.44 5.59 6.51
C PHE A 58 -13.12 6.73 7.45
N SER A 59 -13.43 7.98 7.06
CA SER A 59 -13.21 9.15 7.91
C SER A 59 -14.10 9.16 9.16
N GLU A 60 -15.18 8.38 9.15
CA GLU A 60 -16.13 8.30 10.27
C GLU A 60 -15.92 7.07 11.13
N MET A 61 -15.00 6.21 10.75
CA MET A 61 -14.72 5.01 11.52
C MET A 61 -13.76 5.31 12.67
N PRO A 62 -13.93 4.61 13.82
CA PRO A 62 -12.95 4.77 14.89
C PRO A 62 -11.59 4.24 14.46
N PRO A 63 -10.48 4.80 14.98
CA PRO A 63 -9.16 4.28 14.66
C PRO A 63 -9.05 2.83 15.07
N LYS A 64 -8.42 2.03 14.20
CA LYS A 64 -8.13 0.63 14.52
C LYS A 64 -6.86 0.54 15.32
N LYS A 65 -6.85 -0.34 16.30
CA LYS A 65 -5.62 -0.74 16.98
C LYS A 65 -5.00 -1.88 16.19
N GLU A 66 -3.75 -1.71 15.87
CA GLU A 66 -3.00 -2.72 15.15
C GLU A 66 -2.22 -3.61 16.11
#